data_df6071337fceedf7e332724a7efd14d4
#
_entry.id   df6071337fceedf7e332724a7efd14d4
#
_cell.length_a   1.000
_cell.length_b   1.000
_cell.length_c   1.000
_cell.angle_alpha   90.00
_cell.angle_beta   90.00
_cell.angle_gamma   90.00
#
_symmetry.space_group_name_H-M   'P 1'
#
loop_
_entity.id
_entity.type
_entity.pdbx_description
1 polymer ?
#
loop_
_entity_poly.entity_id
_entity_poly.type
_entity_poly.pdbx_seq_one_letter_code
_entity_poly.pdbx_strand_id
1 'polypeptide(L)'
;MTKLLIQHGPQKGQKIETALNNNNAEGVIFSLRDERIDSIYDYINKCPKLTPKNSFIDSQFYYSTYDKDITKNLENSFHFPLEVTRRDMRTKSARMGEYFENYSEYLEGKFDNILVPGLSIDAIDWKFDYTLDIYKNFHQNKKFKNYYMTMVISSKMFHSRNDIDEILLDIDDDTNEFDNNGVYLIINYDDTSDTNYESIDPETLSNILYFVYMLKKKKFKIIVGYTFINSILFAMLDCDYIGSGWFNNLRKFTNSKFKSVDIFGRRKKKYFSIPLMSYINLETIRDLSNYYDINELKSNALCDESAFSNIDNVSFVDLEHQFWESLSLMINEINRLETIEEKIKLLKSKIS
;
A
#
# COMPACT_ATOMS: atom_id res chain seq x y z
N MET A 1 16.88 4.45 -1.30
CA MET A 1 16.11 4.76 -2.53
C MET A 1 14.77 4.07 -2.48
N THR A 2 13.71 4.84 -2.55
CA THR A 2 12.32 4.36 -2.51
C THR A 2 11.93 3.70 -3.83
N LYS A 3 11.20 2.58 -3.76
CA LYS A 3 10.74 1.81 -4.93
C LYS A 3 9.21 1.72 -4.94
N LEU A 4 8.61 1.79 -6.13
CA LEU A 4 7.17 1.62 -6.29
C LEU A 4 6.81 0.13 -6.43
N LEU A 5 5.83 -0.31 -5.64
CA LEU A 5 5.18 -1.61 -5.75
C LEU A 5 3.74 -1.44 -6.27
N ILE A 6 3.30 -2.38 -7.06
CA ILE A 6 1.90 -2.43 -7.48
C ILE A 6 1.08 -3.04 -6.33
N GLN A 7 0.11 -2.30 -5.80
CA GLN A 7 -0.90 -2.86 -4.90
C GLN A 7 -1.91 -3.64 -5.74
N HIS A 8 -1.88 -4.97 -5.64
CA HIS A 8 -2.72 -5.87 -6.42
C HIS A 8 -4.20 -5.79 -6.00
N GLY A 9 -5.06 -5.98 -6.96
CA GLY A 9 -6.51 -6.05 -6.80
C GLY A 9 -7.16 -6.82 -7.94
N PRO A 10 -8.49 -6.82 -8.04
CA PRO A 10 -9.21 -7.56 -9.07
C PRO A 10 -8.88 -7.04 -10.48
N GLN A 11 -9.10 -7.88 -11.51
CA GLN A 11 -8.92 -7.54 -12.92
C GLN A 11 -7.48 -7.14 -13.30
N LYS A 12 -6.49 -7.92 -12.83
CA LYS A 12 -5.08 -7.63 -13.11
C LYS A 12 -4.74 -7.61 -14.62
N GLY A 13 -5.31 -8.53 -15.43
CA GLY A 13 -4.96 -8.65 -16.84
C GLY A 13 -3.45 -8.67 -17.06
N GLN A 14 -2.96 -7.86 -17.99
CA GLN A 14 -1.53 -7.67 -18.26
C GLN A 14 -0.93 -6.44 -17.55
N LYS A 15 -1.67 -5.77 -16.67
CA LYS A 15 -1.27 -4.50 -16.05
C LYS A 15 0.04 -4.60 -15.29
N ILE A 16 0.20 -5.65 -14.48
CA ILE A 16 1.40 -5.90 -13.70
C ILE A 16 2.61 -6.10 -14.61
N GLU A 17 2.49 -7.01 -15.55
CA GLU A 17 3.59 -7.32 -16.48
C GLU A 17 4.01 -6.11 -17.28
N THR A 18 3.04 -5.35 -17.82
CA THR A 18 3.32 -4.11 -18.57
C THR A 18 4.03 -3.07 -17.72
N ALA A 19 3.56 -2.84 -16.47
CA ALA A 19 4.19 -1.87 -15.59
C ALA A 19 5.63 -2.26 -15.20
N LEU A 20 5.87 -3.55 -14.93
CA LEU A 20 7.20 -4.07 -14.61
C LEU A 20 8.14 -4.01 -15.83
N ASN A 21 7.66 -4.34 -17.03
CA ASN A 21 8.45 -4.30 -18.26
C ASN A 21 8.86 -2.86 -18.63
N ASN A 22 7.99 -1.90 -18.35
CA ASN A 22 8.26 -0.48 -18.54
C ASN A 22 9.10 0.15 -17.41
N ASN A 23 9.47 -0.64 -16.39
CA ASN A 23 10.15 -0.19 -15.16
C ASN A 23 9.38 0.91 -14.38
N ASN A 24 8.06 0.92 -14.50
CA ASN A 24 7.18 1.83 -13.75
C ASN A 24 6.91 1.31 -12.32
N ALA A 25 7.23 0.07 -12.05
CA ALA A 25 7.21 -0.53 -10.71
C ALA A 25 8.34 -1.54 -10.56
N GLU A 26 8.75 -1.79 -9.31
CA GLU A 26 9.81 -2.75 -8.98
C GLU A 26 9.27 -4.15 -8.65
N GLY A 27 8.02 -4.23 -8.18
CA GLY A 27 7.41 -5.49 -7.74
C GLY A 27 5.94 -5.34 -7.39
N VAL A 28 5.40 -6.30 -6.65
CA VAL A 28 3.96 -6.40 -6.38
C VAL A 28 3.68 -6.80 -4.93
N ILE A 29 2.66 -6.18 -4.33
CA ILE A 29 1.99 -6.65 -3.11
C ILE A 29 0.71 -7.35 -3.54
N PHE A 30 0.70 -8.68 -3.50
CA PHE A 30 -0.44 -9.50 -3.90
C PHE A 30 -1.47 -9.62 -2.78
N SER A 31 -2.74 -9.53 -3.14
CA SER A 31 -3.89 -9.62 -2.23
C SER A 31 -4.52 -11.01 -2.29
N LEU A 32 -4.57 -11.73 -1.16
CA LEU A 32 -5.22 -13.04 -1.07
C LEU A 32 -6.74 -12.97 -1.16
N ARG A 33 -7.33 -11.81 -0.94
CA ARG A 33 -8.75 -11.58 -1.17
C ARG A 33 -9.11 -11.64 -2.65
N ASP A 34 -8.23 -11.08 -3.49
CA ASP A 34 -8.54 -10.85 -4.90
C ASP A 34 -8.12 -12.03 -5.77
N GLU A 35 -7.16 -12.85 -5.31
CA GLU A 35 -6.69 -14.02 -6.06
C GLU A 35 -6.17 -15.13 -5.13
N ARG A 36 -6.32 -16.38 -5.57
CA ARG A 36 -5.86 -17.57 -4.82
C ARG A 36 -4.33 -17.64 -4.82
N ILE A 37 -3.75 -18.07 -3.71
CA ILE A 37 -2.29 -18.12 -3.52
C ILE A 37 -1.58 -18.99 -4.59
N ASP A 38 -2.16 -20.11 -5.00
CA ASP A 38 -1.58 -20.95 -6.05
C ASP A 38 -1.51 -20.24 -7.40
N SER A 39 -2.57 -19.47 -7.75
CA SER A 39 -2.61 -18.66 -8.97
C SER A 39 -1.59 -17.51 -8.93
N ILE A 40 -1.40 -16.93 -7.75
CA ILE A 40 -0.38 -15.88 -7.55
C ILE A 40 1.01 -16.48 -7.74
N TYR A 41 1.29 -17.64 -7.14
CA TYR A 41 2.59 -18.29 -7.25
C TYR A 41 2.90 -18.72 -8.69
N ASP A 42 1.92 -19.30 -9.38
CA ASP A 42 2.04 -19.63 -10.80
C ASP A 42 2.30 -18.41 -11.67
N TYR A 43 1.66 -17.28 -11.35
CA TYR A 43 1.88 -16.03 -12.05
C TYR A 43 3.29 -15.48 -11.82
N ILE A 44 3.79 -15.51 -10.58
CA ILE A 44 5.15 -15.07 -10.25
C ILE A 44 6.17 -15.90 -11.03
N ASN A 45 6.00 -17.21 -11.09
CA ASN A 45 6.92 -18.10 -11.82
C ASN A 45 6.91 -17.89 -13.35
N LYS A 46 5.81 -17.35 -13.90
CA LYS A 46 5.69 -17.07 -15.34
C LYS A 46 6.13 -15.67 -15.71
N CYS A 47 6.20 -14.73 -14.77
CA CYS A 47 6.59 -13.35 -15.01
C CYS A 47 8.10 -13.14 -14.75
N PRO A 48 8.94 -12.94 -15.78
CA PRO A 48 10.40 -12.90 -15.61
C PRO A 48 10.91 -11.76 -14.72
N LYS A 49 10.11 -10.72 -14.56
CA LYS A 49 10.44 -9.54 -13.71
C LYS A 49 10.11 -9.75 -12.24
N LEU A 50 9.30 -10.77 -11.91
CA LEU A 50 8.97 -11.09 -10.53
C LEU A 50 9.96 -12.12 -9.96
N THR A 51 10.29 -11.93 -8.71
CA THR A 51 11.24 -12.75 -7.95
C THR A 51 10.78 -12.88 -6.51
N PRO A 52 11.32 -13.81 -5.72
CA PRO A 52 11.09 -13.87 -4.28
C PRO A 52 11.37 -12.58 -3.51
N LYS A 53 12.19 -11.68 -4.07
CA LYS A 53 12.61 -10.42 -3.41
C LYS A 53 11.65 -9.27 -3.61
N ASN A 54 10.92 -9.25 -4.72
CA ASN A 54 10.04 -8.14 -5.09
C ASN A 54 8.55 -8.53 -5.17
N SER A 55 8.24 -9.72 -4.68
CA SER A 55 6.88 -10.24 -4.53
C SER A 55 6.53 -10.35 -3.05
N PHE A 56 5.45 -9.72 -2.65
CA PHE A 56 4.95 -9.68 -1.29
C PHE A 56 3.54 -10.25 -1.25
N ILE A 57 3.22 -11.05 -0.24
CA ILE A 57 1.88 -11.60 -0.06
C ILE A 57 1.21 -10.89 1.12
N ASP A 58 0.20 -10.09 0.82
CA ASP A 58 -0.67 -9.49 1.84
C ASP A 58 -1.76 -10.51 2.21
N SER A 59 -1.63 -11.09 3.38
CA SER A 59 -2.58 -12.05 3.94
C SER A 59 -3.93 -11.45 4.23
N GLN A 60 -3.99 -10.12 4.37
CA GLN A 60 -5.18 -9.34 4.77
C GLN A 60 -5.81 -9.85 6.07
N PHE A 61 -4.99 -10.35 6.99
CA PHE A 61 -5.43 -10.87 8.27
C PHE A 61 -6.16 -9.83 9.12
N TYR A 62 -5.84 -8.55 8.95
CA TYR A 62 -6.58 -7.42 9.53
C TYR A 62 -8.08 -7.43 9.18
N TYR A 63 -8.46 -8.23 8.20
CA TYR A 63 -9.85 -8.44 7.82
C TYR A 63 -10.57 -9.46 8.72
N SER A 64 -9.85 -10.30 9.44
CA SER A 64 -10.38 -11.39 10.28
C SER A 64 -11.34 -10.92 11.39
N THR A 65 -11.37 -9.63 11.72
CA THR A 65 -12.28 -9.03 12.71
C THR A 65 -13.60 -8.53 12.11
N TYR A 66 -13.77 -8.60 10.77
CA TYR A 66 -14.96 -8.13 10.07
C TYR A 66 -15.90 -9.28 9.68
N ASP A 67 -17.12 -8.92 9.22
CA ASP A 67 -18.24 -9.81 8.97
C ASP A 67 -18.07 -10.68 7.70
N LYS A 68 -18.77 -11.80 7.63
CA LYS A 68 -18.54 -12.99 6.81
C LYS A 68 -18.67 -12.88 5.28
N ASP A 69 -19.30 -11.85 4.74
CA ASP A 69 -19.87 -11.92 3.38
C ASP A 69 -18.91 -11.70 2.20
N ILE A 70 -17.58 -11.54 2.42
CA ILE A 70 -16.73 -10.92 1.39
C ILE A 70 -15.54 -11.78 0.93
N THR A 71 -15.40 -13.03 1.38
CA THR A 71 -14.05 -13.61 1.45
C THR A 71 -13.85 -15.00 0.85
N LYS A 72 -14.54 -15.36 -0.23
CA LYS A 72 -14.37 -16.70 -0.82
C LYS A 72 -12.91 -17.11 -1.07
N ASN A 73 -12.06 -16.18 -1.50
CA ASN A 73 -10.65 -16.49 -1.70
C ASN A 73 -9.88 -16.54 -0.39
N LEU A 74 -10.20 -15.67 0.58
CA LEU A 74 -9.56 -15.67 1.90
C LEU A 74 -9.95 -16.91 2.69
N GLU A 75 -11.24 -17.27 2.74
CA GLU A 75 -11.73 -18.48 3.43
C GLU A 75 -11.01 -19.75 2.98
N ASN A 76 -10.67 -19.83 1.70
CA ASN A 76 -9.94 -20.95 1.12
C ASN A 76 -8.41 -20.84 1.27
N SER A 77 -7.91 -19.74 1.86
CA SER A 77 -6.48 -19.50 2.01
C SER A 77 -6.03 -19.84 3.44
N PHE A 78 -5.29 -20.93 3.60
CA PHE A 78 -4.65 -21.29 4.87
C PHE A 78 -5.60 -21.50 6.05
N HIS A 79 -6.87 -21.83 5.83
CA HIS A 79 -7.90 -21.88 6.87
C HIS A 79 -8.08 -20.53 7.58
N PHE A 80 -8.24 -19.46 6.78
CA PHE A 80 -8.34 -18.09 7.26
C PHE A 80 -9.39 -17.94 8.38
N PRO A 81 -8.99 -17.49 9.58
CA PRO A 81 -9.91 -17.40 10.70
C PRO A 81 -10.77 -16.15 10.58
N LEU A 82 -12.09 -16.32 10.58
CA LEU A 82 -13.04 -15.23 10.67
C LEU A 82 -13.43 -14.93 12.12
N GLU A 83 -13.92 -13.72 12.37
CA GLU A 83 -14.44 -13.30 13.68
C GLU A 83 -13.41 -13.51 14.82
N VAL A 84 -12.17 -13.11 14.57
CA VAL A 84 -11.11 -13.17 15.60
C VAL A 84 -11.46 -12.25 16.75
N THR A 85 -11.37 -12.79 17.98
CA THR A 85 -11.75 -12.12 19.20
C THR A 85 -10.58 -12.05 20.18
N ARG A 86 -10.70 -11.19 21.21
CA ARG A 86 -9.76 -11.15 22.33
C ARG A 86 -9.60 -12.50 23.03
N ARG A 87 -10.64 -13.35 23.01
CA ARG A 87 -10.57 -14.70 23.58
C ARG A 87 -9.61 -15.58 22.80
N ASP A 88 -9.64 -15.52 21.44
CA ASP A 88 -8.74 -16.32 20.61
C ASP A 88 -7.27 -16.00 20.92
N MET A 89 -6.94 -14.72 21.10
CA MET A 89 -5.63 -14.28 21.52
C MET A 89 -5.26 -14.88 22.90
N ARG A 90 -6.11 -14.68 23.92
CA ARG A 90 -5.83 -15.13 25.29
C ARG A 90 -5.67 -16.63 25.44
N THR A 91 -6.42 -17.42 24.66
CA THR A 91 -6.39 -18.88 24.71
C THR A 91 -5.39 -19.48 23.74
N LYS A 92 -4.69 -18.67 22.92
CA LYS A 92 -3.83 -19.12 21.83
C LYS A 92 -4.54 -20.19 21.01
N SER A 93 -5.75 -19.84 20.52
CA SER A 93 -6.67 -20.79 19.92
C SER A 93 -6.02 -21.59 18.78
N ALA A 94 -6.31 -22.89 18.70
CA ALA A 94 -5.72 -23.80 17.73
C ALA A 94 -5.92 -23.31 16.27
N ARG A 95 -7.10 -22.74 15.95
CA ARG A 95 -7.39 -22.20 14.60
C ARG A 95 -6.44 -21.07 14.20
N MET A 96 -5.97 -20.27 15.17
CA MET A 96 -5.01 -19.20 14.91
C MET A 96 -3.63 -19.76 14.66
N GLY A 97 -3.20 -20.73 15.49
CA GLY A 97 -1.94 -21.43 15.31
C GLY A 97 -1.85 -22.12 13.95
N GLU A 98 -2.88 -22.87 13.58
CA GLU A 98 -2.99 -23.56 12.29
C GLU A 98 -2.90 -22.58 11.10
N TYR A 99 -3.59 -21.45 11.17
CA TYR A 99 -3.52 -20.42 10.12
C TYR A 99 -2.09 -19.87 9.95
N PHE A 100 -1.44 -19.47 11.04
CA PHE A 100 -0.09 -18.89 10.99
C PHE A 100 0.95 -19.89 10.53
N GLU A 101 0.83 -21.15 10.96
CA GLU A 101 1.71 -22.23 10.54
C GLU A 101 1.56 -22.48 9.03
N ASN A 102 0.35 -22.72 8.54
CA ASN A 102 0.06 -22.94 7.12
C ASN A 102 0.53 -21.77 6.25
N TYR A 103 0.30 -20.54 6.68
CA TYR A 103 0.75 -19.35 5.97
C TYR A 103 2.29 -19.28 5.90
N SER A 104 2.95 -19.48 7.03
CA SER A 104 4.41 -19.45 7.11
C SER A 104 5.06 -20.56 6.28
N GLU A 105 4.60 -21.80 6.44
CA GLU A 105 5.13 -22.96 5.73
C GLU A 105 4.95 -22.87 4.22
N TYR A 106 3.80 -22.36 3.76
CA TYR A 106 3.58 -22.20 2.32
C TYR A 106 4.54 -21.18 1.71
N LEU A 107 4.86 -20.09 2.41
CA LEU A 107 5.72 -19.02 1.90
C LEU A 107 7.21 -19.33 2.06
N GLU A 108 7.58 -20.20 3.00
CA GLU A 108 8.97 -20.57 3.28
C GLU A 108 9.66 -21.12 2.01
N GLY A 109 10.85 -20.61 1.72
CA GLY A 109 11.64 -20.98 0.54
C GLY A 109 11.12 -20.45 -0.80
N LYS A 110 9.88 -19.92 -0.85
CA LYS A 110 9.29 -19.33 -2.05
C LYS A 110 9.42 -17.79 -2.08
N PHE A 111 9.52 -17.15 -0.91
CA PHE A 111 9.60 -15.70 -0.76
C PHE A 111 10.73 -15.33 0.19
N ASP A 112 11.46 -14.25 -0.14
CA ASP A 112 12.50 -13.69 0.74
C ASP A 112 11.91 -12.84 1.86
N ASN A 113 10.74 -12.26 1.63
CA ASN A 113 10.07 -11.32 2.51
C ASN A 113 8.72 -11.89 2.97
N ILE A 114 8.39 -11.67 4.23
CA ILE A 114 7.06 -11.98 4.74
C ILE A 114 6.38 -10.71 5.26
N LEU A 115 5.14 -10.46 4.81
CA LEU A 115 4.24 -9.54 5.46
C LEU A 115 3.55 -10.33 6.59
N VAL A 116 4.05 -10.14 7.80
CA VAL A 116 3.54 -10.86 8.98
C VAL A 116 2.10 -10.43 9.25
N PRO A 117 1.16 -11.37 9.40
CA PRO A 117 -0.23 -11.03 9.65
C PRO A 117 -0.41 -10.10 10.86
N GLY A 118 -1.26 -9.08 10.72
CA GLY A 118 -1.59 -8.13 11.79
C GLY A 118 -3.08 -7.79 11.79
N LEU A 119 -3.59 -7.28 12.89
CA LEU A 119 -4.96 -6.83 13.04
C LEU A 119 -5.13 -5.36 12.64
N SER A 120 -6.39 -4.93 12.45
CA SER A 120 -6.71 -3.50 12.30
C SER A 120 -6.72 -2.81 13.66
N ILE A 121 -5.92 -1.76 13.80
CA ILE A 121 -5.65 -1.04 15.05
C ILE A 121 -6.42 0.27 15.03
N ASP A 122 -7.39 0.41 15.91
CA ASP A 122 -8.22 1.60 16.11
C ASP A 122 -8.07 2.21 17.52
N ALA A 123 -7.33 1.54 18.38
CA ALA A 123 -6.92 1.98 19.71
C ALA A 123 -5.65 1.22 20.13
N ILE A 124 -4.92 1.73 21.13
CA ILE A 124 -3.86 0.98 21.82
C ILE A 124 -4.57 -0.01 22.75
N ASP A 125 -4.82 -1.21 22.24
CA ASP A 125 -5.58 -2.27 22.90
C ASP A 125 -5.03 -3.66 22.54
N TRP A 126 -5.77 -4.70 22.94
CA TRP A 126 -5.41 -6.08 22.68
C TRP A 126 -5.11 -6.41 21.21
N LYS A 127 -5.63 -5.65 20.24
CA LYS A 127 -5.36 -5.88 18.82
C LYS A 127 -3.94 -5.45 18.47
N PHE A 128 -3.50 -4.35 19.05
CA PHE A 128 -2.12 -3.88 18.91
C PHE A 128 -1.16 -4.88 19.57
N ASP A 129 -1.39 -5.23 20.86
CA ASP A 129 -0.58 -6.21 21.59
C ASP A 129 -0.47 -7.54 20.82
N TYR A 130 -1.59 -8.01 20.29
CA TYR A 130 -1.61 -9.27 19.55
C TYR A 130 -0.87 -9.18 18.21
N THR A 131 -0.90 -8.05 17.55
CA THR A 131 -0.10 -7.81 16.34
C THR A 131 1.40 -7.89 16.62
N LEU A 132 1.85 -7.31 17.74
CA LEU A 132 3.23 -7.43 18.22
C LEU A 132 3.58 -8.89 18.57
N ASP A 133 2.71 -9.60 19.27
CA ASP A 133 2.92 -11.01 19.63
C ASP A 133 3.04 -11.91 18.40
N ILE A 134 2.19 -11.72 17.38
CA ILE A 134 2.29 -12.45 16.11
C ILE A 134 3.64 -12.17 15.46
N TYR A 135 4.03 -10.89 15.39
CA TYR A 135 5.31 -10.50 14.78
C TYR A 135 6.50 -11.16 15.47
N LYS A 136 6.55 -11.12 16.81
CA LYS A 136 7.59 -11.78 17.60
C LYS A 136 7.68 -13.27 17.30
N ASN A 137 6.55 -13.97 17.29
CA ASN A 137 6.49 -15.41 17.00
C ASN A 137 7.02 -15.75 15.59
N PHE A 138 6.65 -14.97 14.57
CA PHE A 138 7.17 -15.18 13.22
C PHE A 138 8.67 -14.93 13.14
N HIS A 139 9.17 -13.90 13.80
CA HIS A 139 10.58 -13.53 13.76
C HIS A 139 11.48 -14.56 14.47
N GLN A 140 11.01 -15.14 15.57
CA GLN A 140 11.73 -16.18 16.32
C GLN A 140 12.01 -17.44 15.47
N ASN A 141 11.16 -17.75 14.51
CA ASN A 141 11.29 -18.92 13.63
C ASN A 141 12.39 -18.79 12.56
N LYS A 142 12.90 -17.57 12.28
CA LYS A 142 14.01 -17.28 11.36
C LYS A 142 13.88 -17.89 9.94
N LYS A 143 12.67 -18.03 9.41
CA LYS A 143 12.38 -18.66 8.13
C LYS A 143 12.56 -17.74 6.91
N PHE A 144 12.56 -16.42 7.11
CA PHE A 144 12.59 -15.40 6.05
C PHE A 144 13.78 -14.46 6.20
N LYS A 145 14.15 -13.78 5.12
CA LYS A 145 15.24 -12.79 5.13
C LYS A 145 14.80 -11.46 5.72
N ASN A 146 13.54 -11.05 5.49
CA ASN A 146 12.97 -9.83 6.02
C ASN A 146 11.56 -10.07 6.52
N TYR A 147 11.25 -9.46 7.65
CA TYR A 147 9.96 -9.54 8.31
C TYR A 147 9.34 -8.14 8.36
N TYR A 148 8.14 -8.00 7.81
CA TYR A 148 7.39 -6.75 7.85
C TYR A 148 6.15 -6.94 8.69
N MET A 149 6.08 -6.28 9.83
CA MET A 149 4.88 -6.25 10.68
C MET A 149 3.77 -5.50 9.95
N THR A 150 2.67 -6.16 9.64
CA THR A 150 1.52 -5.51 9.03
C THR A 150 0.78 -4.67 10.08
N MET A 151 0.80 -3.36 9.92
CA MET A 151 0.15 -2.40 10.79
C MET A 151 -0.93 -1.64 10.00
N VAL A 152 -2.18 -1.98 10.24
CA VAL A 152 -3.33 -1.25 9.70
C VAL A 152 -3.84 -0.32 10.78
N ILE A 153 -3.44 0.94 10.73
CA ILE A 153 -3.71 1.92 11.79
C ILE A 153 -4.78 2.91 11.34
N SER A 154 -5.82 3.10 12.17
CA SER A 154 -6.82 4.13 11.94
C SER A 154 -6.17 5.53 11.90
N SER A 155 -6.56 6.35 10.93
CA SER A 155 -6.09 7.74 10.84
C SER A 155 -6.36 8.54 12.10
N LYS A 156 -7.38 8.18 12.89
CA LYS A 156 -7.69 8.80 14.18
C LYS A 156 -6.59 8.64 15.22
N MET A 157 -5.86 7.53 15.19
CA MET A 157 -4.73 7.30 16.11
C MET A 157 -3.60 8.33 15.91
N PHE A 158 -3.53 8.93 14.74
CA PHE A 158 -2.54 9.97 14.43
C PHE A 158 -2.97 11.39 14.83
N HIS A 159 -4.14 11.58 15.45
CA HIS A 159 -4.53 12.86 16.06
C HIS A 159 -3.77 13.13 17.37
N SER A 160 -3.30 12.10 18.05
CA SER A 160 -2.59 12.21 19.32
C SER A 160 -1.12 11.86 19.15
N ARG A 161 -0.24 12.84 19.45
CA ARG A 161 1.20 12.60 19.45
C ARG A 161 1.62 11.62 20.52
N ASN A 162 0.97 11.66 21.68
CA ASN A 162 1.25 10.78 22.79
C ASN A 162 0.97 9.32 22.43
N ASP A 163 -0.15 9.06 21.74
CA ASP A 163 -0.50 7.70 21.31
C ASP A 163 0.54 7.16 20.31
N ILE A 164 1.05 8.03 19.43
CA ILE A 164 2.10 7.68 18.48
C ILE A 164 3.40 7.32 19.19
N ASP A 165 3.79 8.14 20.18
CA ASP A 165 5.02 7.91 20.95
C ASP A 165 4.90 6.63 21.80
N GLU A 166 3.72 6.31 22.33
CA GLU A 166 3.44 5.04 23.04
C GLU A 166 3.59 3.85 22.08
N ILE A 167 2.94 3.88 20.92
CA ILE A 167 3.07 2.83 19.90
C ILE A 167 4.56 2.63 19.48
N LEU A 168 5.31 3.72 19.31
CA LEU A 168 6.73 3.66 18.93
C LEU A 168 7.60 3.06 20.04
N LEU A 169 7.28 3.30 21.30
CA LEU A 169 7.97 2.72 22.46
C LEU A 169 7.71 1.21 22.52
N ASP A 170 6.44 0.80 22.44
CA ASP A 170 6.07 -0.62 22.50
C ASP A 170 6.68 -1.42 21.33
N ILE A 171 6.69 -0.84 20.11
CA ILE A 171 7.37 -1.47 18.97
C ILE A 171 8.86 -1.62 19.25
N ASP A 172 9.51 -0.61 19.81
CA ASP A 172 10.94 -0.65 20.11
C ASP A 172 11.26 -1.70 21.15
N ASP A 173 10.53 -1.70 22.25
CA ASP A 173 10.72 -2.63 23.37
C ASP A 173 10.54 -4.10 22.92
N ASP A 174 9.57 -4.34 22.05
CA ASP A 174 9.23 -5.70 21.60
C ASP A 174 10.10 -6.20 20.42
N THR A 175 10.82 -5.32 19.74
CA THR A 175 11.54 -5.68 18.50
C THR A 175 13.03 -5.34 18.52
N ASN A 176 13.56 -4.71 19.56
CA ASN A 176 14.96 -4.25 19.63
C ASN A 176 16.00 -5.39 19.52
N GLU A 177 15.61 -6.61 19.87
CA GLU A 177 16.48 -7.81 19.78
C GLU A 177 16.51 -8.44 18.37
N PHE A 178 15.67 -7.97 17.45
CA PHE A 178 15.52 -8.57 16.14
C PHE A 178 16.28 -7.82 15.05
N ASP A 179 16.95 -8.57 14.19
CA ASP A 179 17.54 -8.05 12.96
C ASP A 179 16.52 -8.04 11.81
N ASN A 180 16.73 -7.16 10.82
CA ASN A 180 15.91 -7.10 9.60
C ASN A 180 14.42 -6.80 9.85
N ASN A 181 14.14 -5.97 10.85
CA ASN A 181 12.80 -5.49 11.15
C ASN A 181 12.24 -4.61 10.04
N GLY A 182 10.95 -4.78 9.77
CA GLY A 182 10.21 -3.93 8.86
C GLY A 182 8.78 -3.70 9.32
N VAL A 183 8.16 -2.68 8.73
CA VAL A 183 6.74 -2.37 8.90
C VAL A 183 6.09 -2.26 7.53
N TYR A 184 4.99 -2.96 7.34
CA TYR A 184 4.03 -2.73 6.26
C TYR A 184 2.89 -1.90 6.82
N LEU A 185 2.97 -0.59 6.60
CA LEU A 185 2.03 0.39 7.12
C LEU A 185 0.87 0.61 6.14
N ILE A 186 -0.34 0.49 6.65
CA ILE A 186 -1.57 0.82 5.94
C ILE A 186 -2.33 1.82 6.81
N ILE A 187 -2.59 3.01 6.27
CA ILE A 187 -3.43 4.00 6.94
C ILE A 187 -4.90 3.69 6.62
N ASN A 188 -5.67 3.37 7.63
CA ASN A 188 -7.10 3.18 7.50
C ASN A 188 -7.81 4.53 7.65
N TYR A 189 -8.23 5.09 6.53
CA TYR A 189 -9.04 6.31 6.50
C TYR A 189 -10.47 5.95 6.86
N ASP A 190 -11.03 6.63 7.87
CA ASP A 190 -12.40 6.37 8.30
C ASP A 190 -13.41 6.58 7.16
N ASP A 191 -14.50 5.80 7.20
CA ASP A 191 -15.59 5.82 6.22
C ASP A 191 -16.33 7.18 6.13
N THR A 192 -15.95 8.15 6.95
CA THR A 192 -16.59 9.47 7.02
C THR A 192 -16.24 10.41 5.88
N SER A 193 -15.19 10.11 5.11
CA SER A 193 -14.87 10.91 3.92
C SER A 193 -15.45 10.25 2.68
N ASP A 194 -16.48 10.85 2.10
CA ASP A 194 -17.09 10.45 0.81
C ASP A 194 -16.13 10.57 -0.39
N THR A 195 -14.88 10.93 -0.16
CA THR A 195 -13.88 11.10 -1.21
C THR A 195 -13.12 9.82 -1.46
N ASN A 196 -12.98 9.46 -2.75
CA ASN A 196 -12.11 8.36 -3.20
C ASN A 196 -10.61 8.72 -3.16
N TYR A 197 -10.23 9.82 -2.52
CA TYR A 197 -8.86 10.32 -2.43
C TYR A 197 -8.41 10.37 -0.98
N GLU A 198 -7.08 10.30 -0.79
CA GLU A 198 -6.48 10.56 0.51
C GLU A 198 -6.76 12.02 0.90
N SER A 199 -7.79 12.22 1.70
CA SER A 199 -8.07 13.52 2.31
C SER A 199 -7.79 13.41 3.80
N ILE A 200 -6.78 14.11 4.25
CA ILE A 200 -6.35 14.10 5.64
C ILE A 200 -5.96 15.53 6.03
N ASP A 201 -6.27 15.91 7.26
CA ASP A 201 -5.84 17.22 7.74
C ASP A 201 -4.31 17.29 7.91
N PRO A 202 -3.71 18.49 7.80
CA PRO A 202 -2.25 18.64 7.83
C PRO A 202 -1.59 18.17 9.13
N GLU A 203 -2.26 18.27 10.26
CA GLU A 203 -1.72 17.85 11.56
C GLU A 203 -1.62 16.34 11.63
N THR A 204 -2.69 15.63 11.29
CA THR A 204 -2.71 14.18 11.21
C THR A 204 -1.69 13.66 10.21
N LEU A 205 -1.58 14.29 9.03
CA LEU A 205 -0.56 13.94 8.04
C LEU A 205 0.86 14.13 8.58
N SER A 206 1.11 15.25 9.25
CA SER A 206 2.40 15.51 9.92
C SER A 206 2.75 14.43 10.94
N ASN A 207 1.78 13.98 11.70
CA ASN A 207 1.94 12.93 12.69
C ASN A 207 2.21 11.56 12.06
N ILE A 208 1.56 11.22 10.95
CA ILE A 208 1.88 10.01 10.17
C ILE A 208 3.33 10.07 9.67
N LEU A 209 3.74 11.20 9.11
CA LEU A 209 5.11 11.38 8.63
C LEU A 209 6.13 11.28 9.75
N TYR A 210 5.81 11.81 10.93
CA TYR A 210 6.66 11.66 12.12
C TYR A 210 6.79 10.20 12.53
N PHE A 211 5.70 9.46 12.59
CA PHE A 211 5.71 8.02 12.90
C PHE A 211 6.66 7.26 11.97
N VAL A 212 6.50 7.47 10.66
CA VAL A 212 7.36 6.87 9.63
C VAL A 212 8.82 7.29 9.81
N TYR A 213 9.07 8.58 10.06
CA TYR A 213 10.43 9.10 10.29
C TYR A 213 11.09 8.46 11.50
N MET A 214 10.37 8.28 12.61
CA MET A 214 10.89 7.64 13.82
C MET A 214 11.21 6.16 13.60
N LEU A 215 10.35 5.42 12.87
CA LEU A 215 10.65 4.04 12.48
C LEU A 215 11.90 3.96 11.60
N LYS A 216 12.06 4.88 10.63
CA LYS A 216 13.29 4.95 9.81
C LYS A 216 14.52 5.23 10.65
N LYS A 217 14.44 6.12 11.65
CA LYS A 217 15.54 6.37 12.60
C LYS A 217 15.95 5.12 13.38
N LYS A 218 14.98 4.27 13.71
CA LYS A 218 15.20 2.97 14.35
C LYS A 218 15.64 1.88 13.36
N LYS A 219 15.91 2.25 12.09
CA LYS A 219 16.39 1.39 11.00
C LYS A 219 15.38 0.35 10.51
N PHE A 220 14.09 0.53 10.76
CA PHE A 220 13.07 -0.32 10.15
C PHE A 220 13.05 -0.15 8.63
N LYS A 221 12.84 -1.25 7.92
CA LYS A 221 12.42 -1.23 6.51
C LYS A 221 10.95 -0.90 6.46
N ILE A 222 10.55 0.03 5.59
CA ILE A 222 9.17 0.50 5.56
C ILE A 222 8.55 0.31 4.19
N ILE A 223 7.42 -0.36 4.18
CA ILE A 223 6.47 -0.40 3.06
C ILE A 223 5.25 0.40 3.47
N VAL A 224 4.84 1.41 2.68
CA VAL A 224 3.55 2.09 2.88
C VAL A 224 2.60 1.66 1.77
N GLY A 225 1.54 0.95 2.12
CA GLY A 225 0.58 0.40 1.17
C GLY A 225 -0.64 1.31 0.96
N TYR A 226 -1.38 1.07 -0.14
CA TYR A 226 -2.61 1.78 -0.48
C TYR A 226 -2.46 3.30 -0.53
N THR A 227 -1.37 3.78 -1.14
CA THR A 227 -1.08 5.22 -1.22
C THR A 227 -1.48 5.82 -2.56
N PHE A 228 -1.79 7.11 -2.54
CA PHE A 228 -2.00 7.95 -3.71
C PHE A 228 -0.92 9.04 -3.77
N ILE A 229 -1.30 10.30 -3.74
CA ILE A 229 -0.37 11.43 -3.85
C ILE A 229 0.55 11.57 -2.63
N ASN A 230 0.10 11.18 -1.43
CA ASN A 230 0.91 11.20 -0.22
C ASN A 230 2.14 10.27 -0.30
N SER A 231 2.16 9.34 -1.27
CA SER A 231 3.34 8.51 -1.59
C SER A 231 4.62 9.32 -1.78
N ILE A 232 4.51 10.54 -2.31
CA ILE A 232 5.63 11.45 -2.53
C ILE A 232 6.26 11.86 -1.20
N LEU A 233 5.46 12.16 -0.19
CA LEU A 233 5.93 12.52 1.14
C LEU A 233 6.64 11.34 1.83
N PHE A 234 6.13 10.12 1.65
CA PHE A 234 6.80 8.91 2.13
C PHE A 234 8.13 8.63 1.39
N ALA A 235 8.18 8.92 0.09
CA ALA A 235 9.44 8.84 -0.68
C ALA A 235 10.48 9.85 -0.17
N MET A 236 10.06 11.05 0.25
CA MET A 236 10.97 12.04 0.85
C MET A 236 11.58 11.55 2.17
N LEU A 237 10.90 10.68 2.91
CA LEU A 237 11.39 10.04 4.14
C LEU A 237 12.20 8.75 3.89
N ASP A 238 12.54 8.46 2.64
CA ASP A 238 13.30 7.27 2.25
C ASP A 238 12.67 5.94 2.69
N CYS A 239 11.33 5.85 2.62
CA CYS A 239 10.63 4.57 2.74
C CYS A 239 11.18 3.59 1.70
N ASP A 240 11.34 2.32 2.06
CA ASP A 240 11.93 1.33 1.16
C ASP A 240 11.00 1.03 -0.02
N TYR A 241 9.70 0.95 0.27
CA TYR A 241 8.68 0.68 -0.74
C TYR A 241 7.41 1.50 -0.51
N ILE A 242 6.75 1.81 -1.62
CA ILE A 242 5.42 2.44 -1.67
C ILE A 242 4.50 1.59 -2.53
N GLY A 243 3.35 1.19 -1.98
CA GLY A 243 2.33 0.40 -2.66
C GLY A 243 1.17 1.25 -3.19
N SER A 244 0.94 1.22 -4.51
CA SER A 244 -0.19 1.92 -5.14
C SER A 244 -0.81 1.09 -6.27
N GLY A 245 -2.14 1.06 -6.37
CA GLY A 245 -2.84 0.20 -7.31
C GLY A 245 -3.56 0.92 -8.46
N TRP A 246 -4.24 0.15 -9.31
CA TRP A 246 -4.92 0.69 -10.51
C TRP A 246 -6.30 1.27 -10.25
N PHE A 247 -6.96 0.88 -9.15
CA PHE A 247 -8.24 1.47 -8.74
C PHE A 247 -8.08 2.39 -7.54
N ASN A 248 -8.99 3.32 -7.35
CA ASN A 248 -8.95 4.25 -6.23
C ASN A 248 -8.95 3.53 -4.87
N ASN A 249 -9.71 2.43 -4.72
CA ASN A 249 -9.73 1.60 -3.52
C ASN A 249 -8.43 0.81 -3.28
N LEU A 250 -7.48 0.84 -4.21
CA LEU A 250 -6.12 0.31 -4.07
C LEU A 250 -5.09 1.44 -3.84
N ARG A 251 -5.57 2.68 -3.73
CA ARG A 251 -4.78 3.90 -3.48
C ARG A 251 -5.20 4.61 -2.20
N LYS A 252 -6.28 4.17 -1.60
CA LYS A 252 -6.77 4.59 -0.29
C LYS A 252 -7.39 3.38 0.38
N PHE A 253 -6.98 3.10 1.61
CA PHE A 253 -7.55 2.02 2.39
C PHE A 253 -8.66 2.54 3.29
N THR A 254 -9.81 1.87 3.28
CA THR A 254 -10.93 2.10 4.19
C THR A 254 -11.58 0.77 4.53
N ASN A 255 -12.20 0.66 5.70
CA ASN A 255 -12.92 -0.54 6.10
C ASN A 255 -14.13 -0.85 5.19
N SER A 256 -14.73 0.18 4.56
CA SER A 256 -15.81 0.02 3.58
C SER A 256 -15.40 -0.79 2.35
N LYS A 257 -14.10 -0.86 2.04
CA LYS A 257 -13.56 -1.72 0.98
C LYS A 257 -13.99 -3.18 1.13
N PHE A 258 -14.25 -3.63 2.34
CA PHE A 258 -14.64 -4.99 2.66
C PHE A 258 -16.15 -5.21 2.76
N LYS A 259 -16.92 -4.15 2.69
CA LYS A 259 -18.40 -4.24 2.62
C LYS A 259 -18.81 -4.40 1.16
N SER A 260 -19.79 -5.27 0.88
CA SER A 260 -20.42 -5.32 -0.43
C SER A 260 -21.20 -4.02 -0.63
N VAL A 261 -20.72 -3.17 -1.51
CA VAL A 261 -21.45 -1.95 -1.87
C VAL A 261 -21.81 -2.06 -3.33
N ASP A 262 -23.10 -2.11 -3.62
CA ASP A 262 -23.64 -1.98 -4.97
C ASP A 262 -23.53 -0.52 -5.43
N ILE A 263 -22.30 -0.09 -5.76
CA ILE A 263 -22.08 1.23 -6.34
C ILE A 263 -22.14 1.09 -7.86
N PHE A 264 -23.31 1.36 -8.41
CA PHE A 264 -23.50 1.56 -9.85
C PHE A 264 -23.22 3.02 -10.20
N GLY A 265 -21.97 3.31 -10.56
CA GLY A 265 -21.58 4.60 -11.11
C GLY A 265 -20.73 4.43 -12.36
N ARG A 266 -20.97 5.23 -13.42
CA ARG A 266 -20.12 5.21 -14.60
C ARG A 266 -18.73 5.77 -14.22
N ARG A 267 -17.69 4.95 -14.32
CA ARG A 267 -16.31 5.36 -14.09
C ARG A 267 -15.92 6.44 -15.09
N LYS A 268 -15.44 7.60 -14.59
CA LYS A 268 -14.90 8.66 -15.46
C LYS A 268 -13.43 8.41 -15.76
N LYS A 269 -13.01 8.70 -16.99
CA LYS A 269 -11.59 8.68 -17.39
C LYS A 269 -10.89 9.89 -16.78
N LYS A 270 -9.80 9.66 -16.05
CA LYS A 270 -9.04 10.70 -15.36
C LYS A 270 -7.56 10.53 -15.67
N TYR A 271 -6.93 11.63 -16.05
CA TYR A 271 -5.50 11.75 -16.27
C TYR A 271 -4.84 12.26 -14.98
N PHE A 272 -3.71 11.72 -14.60
CA PHE A 272 -2.93 12.22 -13.48
C PHE A 272 -1.90 13.24 -13.96
N SER A 273 -2.03 14.48 -13.51
CA SER A 273 -1.12 15.59 -13.83
C SER A 273 -0.13 15.78 -12.69
N ILE A 274 1.17 15.59 -12.96
CA ILE A 274 2.24 15.93 -12.01
C ILE A 274 2.27 17.43 -11.71
N PRO A 275 2.18 18.34 -12.70
CA PRO A 275 2.16 19.78 -12.41
C PRO A 275 1.04 20.22 -11.46
N LEU A 276 -0.12 19.56 -11.53
CA LEU A 276 -1.24 19.85 -10.63
C LEU A 276 -1.26 18.97 -9.37
N MET A 277 -0.38 17.97 -9.29
CA MET A 277 -0.40 16.97 -8.22
C MET A 277 -1.80 16.35 -8.01
N SER A 278 -2.57 16.16 -9.09
CA SER A 278 -3.97 15.77 -9.02
C SER A 278 -4.47 15.07 -10.28
N TYR A 279 -5.63 14.44 -10.16
CA TYR A 279 -6.38 13.93 -11.31
C TYR A 279 -7.24 15.01 -11.96
N ILE A 280 -7.24 14.99 -13.29
CA ILE A 280 -8.15 15.80 -14.11
C ILE A 280 -9.02 14.86 -14.94
N ASN A 281 -10.31 15.15 -15.06
CA ASN A 281 -11.18 14.43 -15.99
C ASN A 281 -10.74 14.72 -17.44
N LEU A 282 -10.71 13.71 -18.32
CA LEU A 282 -10.36 13.94 -19.73
C LEU A 282 -11.33 14.90 -20.42
N GLU A 283 -12.61 14.90 -20.04
CA GLU A 283 -13.59 15.87 -20.52
C GLU A 283 -13.16 17.30 -20.19
N THR A 284 -12.68 17.54 -18.97
CA THR A 284 -12.18 18.85 -18.52
C THR A 284 -10.93 19.27 -19.32
N ILE A 285 -10.01 18.34 -19.60
CA ILE A 285 -8.82 18.63 -20.41
C ILE A 285 -9.23 19.05 -21.82
N ARG A 286 -10.22 18.39 -22.42
CA ARG A 286 -10.76 18.76 -23.74
C ARG A 286 -11.35 20.17 -23.71
N ASP A 287 -12.14 20.49 -22.70
CA ASP A 287 -12.74 21.82 -22.57
C ASP A 287 -11.67 22.90 -22.40
N LEU A 288 -10.67 22.66 -21.57
CA LEU A 288 -9.54 23.55 -21.33
C LEU A 288 -8.69 23.78 -22.58
N SER A 289 -8.54 22.78 -23.47
CA SER A 289 -7.75 22.90 -24.69
C SER A 289 -8.20 24.03 -25.62
N ASN A 290 -9.43 24.50 -25.48
CA ASN A 290 -9.95 25.63 -26.25
C ASN A 290 -9.46 27.00 -25.73
N TYR A 291 -8.90 27.07 -24.52
CA TYR A 291 -8.58 28.33 -23.83
C TYR A 291 -7.13 28.39 -23.32
N TYR A 292 -6.48 27.24 -23.12
CA TYR A 292 -5.15 27.12 -22.50
C TYR A 292 -4.26 26.13 -23.27
N ASP A 293 -2.96 26.30 -23.12
CA ASP A 293 -2.00 25.30 -23.56
C ASP A 293 -2.03 24.10 -22.62
N ILE A 294 -2.73 23.04 -23.03
CA ILE A 294 -2.84 21.81 -22.23
C ILE A 294 -1.52 21.05 -22.08
N ASN A 295 -0.46 21.42 -22.81
CA ASN A 295 0.87 20.82 -22.63
C ASN A 295 1.44 21.10 -21.23
N GLU A 296 1.05 22.21 -20.60
CA GLU A 296 1.42 22.53 -19.23
C GLU A 296 0.85 21.54 -18.19
N LEU A 297 -0.17 20.76 -18.55
CA LEU A 297 -0.78 19.75 -17.69
C LEU A 297 -0.08 18.39 -17.78
N LYS A 298 0.81 18.21 -18.76
CA LYS A 298 1.46 16.92 -19.02
C LYS A 298 2.42 16.53 -17.90
N SER A 299 2.42 15.25 -17.58
CA SER A 299 3.33 14.65 -16.60
C SER A 299 4.69 14.27 -17.18
N ASN A 300 4.88 14.42 -18.49
CA ASN A 300 6.02 13.91 -19.27
C ASN A 300 6.15 12.38 -19.21
N ALA A 301 5.03 11.69 -19.06
CA ALA A 301 4.94 10.26 -19.18
C ALA A 301 4.90 9.84 -20.66
N LEU A 302 5.43 8.65 -20.99
CA LEU A 302 5.41 8.14 -22.37
C LEU A 302 4.00 8.02 -22.94
N CYS A 303 3.01 7.74 -22.09
CA CYS A 303 1.60 7.66 -22.48
C CYS A 303 0.97 9.03 -22.76
N ASP A 304 1.62 10.15 -22.44
CA ASP A 304 1.03 11.49 -22.55
C ASP A 304 0.71 11.83 -24.01
N GLU A 305 1.58 11.48 -24.94
CA GLU A 305 1.33 11.76 -26.36
C GLU A 305 0.05 11.10 -26.86
N SER A 306 -0.18 9.83 -26.51
CA SER A 306 -1.41 9.14 -26.88
C SER A 306 -2.63 9.68 -26.14
N ALA A 307 -2.48 10.05 -24.87
CA ALA A 307 -3.57 10.60 -24.04
C ALA A 307 -4.03 11.98 -24.54
N PHE A 308 -3.11 12.83 -25.00
CA PHE A 308 -3.42 14.20 -25.43
C PHE A 308 -3.68 14.34 -26.94
N SER A 309 -3.14 13.44 -27.78
CA SER A 309 -3.42 13.46 -29.23
C SER A 309 -4.80 12.90 -29.58
N ASN A 310 -5.35 12.00 -28.77
CA ASN A 310 -6.64 11.39 -29.02
C ASN A 310 -7.40 11.07 -27.71
N ILE A 311 -7.81 12.13 -27.02
CA ILE A 311 -8.47 12.08 -25.70
C ILE A 311 -9.68 11.13 -25.69
N ASP A 312 -10.42 11.03 -26.80
CA ASP A 312 -11.62 10.21 -26.85
C ASP A 312 -11.31 8.70 -26.89
N ASN A 313 -10.18 8.30 -27.44
CA ASN A 313 -9.81 6.90 -27.60
C ASN A 313 -8.89 6.33 -26.51
N VAL A 314 -8.44 7.15 -25.57
CA VAL A 314 -7.62 6.69 -24.44
C VAL A 314 -8.37 5.64 -23.61
N SER A 315 -7.76 4.50 -23.38
CA SER A 315 -8.34 3.46 -22.54
C SER A 315 -8.14 3.72 -21.05
N PHE A 316 -8.96 3.06 -20.22
CA PHE A 316 -8.72 3.09 -18.76
C PHE A 316 -7.38 2.47 -18.38
N VAL A 317 -6.93 1.47 -19.12
CA VAL A 317 -5.66 0.79 -18.86
C VAL A 317 -4.48 1.73 -19.14
N ASP A 318 -4.54 2.53 -20.21
CA ASP A 318 -3.50 3.53 -20.51
C ASP A 318 -3.39 4.57 -19.38
N LEU A 319 -4.53 5.03 -18.84
CA LEU A 319 -4.55 5.97 -17.74
C LEU A 319 -4.06 5.37 -16.40
N GLU A 320 -4.25 4.08 -16.20
CA GLU A 320 -3.70 3.35 -15.06
C GLU A 320 -2.18 3.23 -15.16
N HIS A 321 -1.65 2.96 -16.35
CA HIS A 321 -0.21 2.94 -16.63
C HIS A 321 0.41 4.33 -16.53
N GLN A 322 -0.26 5.35 -17.08
CA GLN A 322 0.16 6.75 -16.99
C GLN A 322 0.32 7.20 -15.53
N PHE A 323 -0.60 6.80 -14.65
CA PHE A 323 -0.49 7.10 -13.24
C PHE A 323 0.75 6.49 -12.59
N TRP A 324 1.03 5.21 -12.82
CA TRP A 324 2.21 4.56 -12.25
C TRP A 324 3.50 5.12 -12.81
N GLU A 325 3.52 5.41 -14.09
CA GLU A 325 4.68 6.06 -14.73
C GLU A 325 4.94 7.43 -14.12
N SER A 326 3.91 8.26 -14.00
CA SER A 326 4.01 9.59 -13.38
C SER A 326 4.51 9.50 -11.94
N LEU A 327 3.96 8.56 -11.16
CA LEU A 327 4.38 8.36 -9.78
C LEU A 327 5.84 7.88 -9.70
N SER A 328 6.23 6.96 -10.58
CA SER A 328 7.62 6.47 -10.68
C SER A 328 8.59 7.59 -11.06
N LEU A 329 8.22 8.47 -12.00
CA LEU A 329 9.02 9.63 -12.38
C LEU A 329 9.27 10.55 -11.18
N MET A 330 8.24 10.86 -10.41
CA MET A 330 8.36 11.71 -9.22
C MET A 330 9.23 11.06 -8.12
N ILE A 331 9.02 9.77 -7.85
CA ILE A 331 9.83 9.03 -6.88
C ILE A 331 11.29 9.00 -7.32
N ASN A 332 11.56 8.77 -8.61
CA ASN A 332 12.92 8.76 -9.15
C ASN A 332 13.59 10.13 -9.07
N GLU A 333 12.85 11.21 -9.25
CA GLU A 333 13.35 12.58 -9.07
C GLU A 333 13.75 12.82 -7.60
N ILE A 334 12.90 12.42 -6.66
CA ILE A 334 13.20 12.50 -5.21
C ILE A 334 14.42 11.65 -4.84
N ASN A 335 14.53 10.44 -5.38
CA ASN A 335 15.64 9.53 -5.09
C ASN A 335 17.01 10.05 -5.55
N ARG A 336 17.07 11.05 -6.44
CA ARG A 336 18.34 11.69 -6.87
C ARG A 336 18.85 12.74 -5.89
N LEU A 337 18.03 13.14 -4.93
CA LEU A 337 18.34 14.14 -3.93
C LEU A 337 18.80 13.46 -2.63
N GLU A 338 19.85 14.01 -2.02
CA GLU A 338 20.47 13.40 -0.85
C GLU A 338 19.88 13.90 0.46
N THR A 339 19.51 15.19 0.51
CA THR A 339 19.05 15.82 1.76
C THR A 339 17.54 16.05 1.75
N ILE A 340 16.96 16.06 2.95
CA ILE A 340 15.54 16.36 3.12
C ILE A 340 15.20 17.79 2.69
N GLU A 341 16.12 18.73 2.87
CA GLU A 341 16.00 20.13 2.47
C GLU A 341 15.88 20.25 0.94
N GLU A 342 16.68 19.51 0.18
CA GLU A 342 16.58 19.47 -1.28
C GLU A 342 15.24 18.89 -1.74
N LYS A 343 14.80 17.79 -1.11
CA LYS A 343 13.50 17.16 -1.39
C LYS A 343 12.33 18.12 -1.10
N ILE A 344 12.39 18.85 0.02
CA ILE A 344 11.38 19.88 0.35
C ILE A 344 11.41 21.02 -0.68
N LYS A 345 12.58 21.46 -1.11
CA LYS A 345 12.73 22.52 -2.11
C LYS A 345 12.12 22.09 -3.46
N LEU A 346 12.39 20.84 -3.87
CA LEU A 346 11.79 20.25 -5.07
C LEU A 346 10.27 20.26 -4.97
N LEU A 347 9.69 19.77 -3.87
CA LEU A 347 8.24 19.72 -3.70
C LEU A 347 7.62 21.13 -3.75
N LYS A 348 8.23 22.11 -3.06
CA LYS A 348 7.77 23.50 -3.09
C LYS A 348 7.76 24.09 -4.51
N SER A 349 8.79 23.79 -5.31
CA SER A 349 8.89 24.28 -6.70
C SER A 349 7.85 23.67 -7.64
N LYS A 350 7.24 22.55 -7.26
CA LYS A 350 6.17 21.93 -8.06
C LYS A 350 4.76 22.38 -7.65
N ILE A 351 4.61 22.98 -6.46
CA ILE A 351 3.32 23.45 -5.94
C ILE A 351 3.16 24.96 -6.19
N SER A 352 4.26 25.69 -6.40
CA SER A 352 4.28 27.13 -6.72
C SER A 352 3.99 27.38 -8.20
#